data_3baf212b5f9dba63ebc1c11903376b79
#
_entry.id   3baf212b5f9dba63ebc1c11903376b79
#
_cell.length_a   1.000
_cell.length_b   1.000
_cell.length_c   1.000
_cell.angle_alpha   90.00
_cell.angle_beta   90.00
_cell.angle_gamma   90.00
#
_symmetry.space_group_name_H-M   'P 1'
#
loop_
_entity.id
_entity.type
_entity.pdbx_description
1 polymer ?
#
loop_
_entity_poly.entity_id
_entity_poly.type
_entity_poly.pdbx_seq_one_letter_code
_entity_poly.pdbx_strand_id
1 'polypeptide(L)'
;MKKVLFAFMLLSFSIITACSDKEEKPNVPNKPQEEQQSQENQQESSKPNKENTVASITQAGALKNVKDQLKTDLPITLPKGLPITEGTFLTATTKAEANEVEIVFFESKEYLPINDIKLKQPDRATVIARLLVKQYESADEASKQISFENFSQSGGQEVDLGSNIKGYQDAGAGSLWTGWNEGRWAIATHTRTDNPEAGVKLAKQAVQFLESHMLPIPKQHGSAHLDVNESGNLIVWQDDKLVYTLDSIKEPLKALEMAIVFYH
;
A
#
# COMPACT_ATOMS: atom_id res chain seq x y z
N MET A 1 -3.52 -43.34 15.44
CA MET A 1 -2.27 -43.19 16.21
C MET A 1 -1.10 -43.41 15.25
N LYS A 2 -0.48 -42.35 14.73
CA LYS A 2 0.83 -42.41 14.05
C LYS A 2 1.61 -41.18 14.51
N LYS A 3 2.64 -41.41 15.32
CA LYS A 3 3.58 -40.42 15.84
C LYS A 3 4.59 -40.13 14.73
N VAL A 4 4.75 -38.86 14.34
CA VAL A 4 5.85 -38.41 13.47
C VAL A 4 6.87 -37.70 14.36
N LEU A 5 8.06 -38.28 14.39
CA LEU A 5 9.24 -37.78 15.10
C LEU A 5 9.89 -36.68 14.22
N PHE A 6 10.07 -35.48 14.76
CA PHE A 6 10.89 -34.45 14.16
C PHE A 6 12.31 -34.55 14.73
N ALA A 7 13.28 -34.81 13.87
CA ALA A 7 14.69 -34.82 14.20
C ALA A 7 15.26 -33.39 14.05
N PHE A 8 15.80 -32.84 15.12
CA PHE A 8 16.58 -31.59 15.15
C PHE A 8 18.01 -31.88 14.65
N MET A 9 18.41 -31.18 13.61
CA MET A 9 19.78 -31.18 13.11
C MET A 9 20.47 -29.87 13.52
N LEU A 10 21.36 -29.99 14.51
CA LEU A 10 22.27 -28.92 14.96
C LEU A 10 23.46 -28.81 13.98
N LEU A 11 23.62 -27.66 13.37
CA LEU A 11 24.83 -27.33 12.60
C LEU A 11 25.72 -26.40 13.44
N SER A 12 26.88 -26.89 13.80
CA SER A 12 27.95 -26.21 14.54
C SER A 12 28.73 -25.29 13.63
N PHE A 13 28.88 -24.02 14.05
CA PHE A 13 29.75 -23.02 13.45
C PHE A 13 31.15 -23.14 14.02
N SER A 14 32.16 -23.36 13.17
CA SER A 14 33.55 -23.29 13.52
C SER A 14 34.12 -21.91 13.18
N ILE A 15 34.69 -21.26 14.19
CA ILE A 15 35.40 -19.97 14.11
C ILE A 15 36.86 -20.28 13.79
N ILE A 16 37.40 -19.62 12.75
CA ILE A 16 38.85 -19.61 12.49
C ILE A 16 39.32 -18.16 12.63
N THR A 17 40.08 -17.91 13.68
CA THR A 17 40.94 -16.74 13.91
C THR A 17 42.31 -16.96 13.33
N ALA A 18 42.88 -16.02 12.60
CA ALA A 18 44.32 -15.91 12.35
C ALA A 18 44.73 -14.43 12.37
N CYS A 19 45.60 -14.12 13.30
CA CYS A 19 46.31 -12.86 13.49
C CYS A 19 47.68 -12.88 12.77
N SER A 20 48.27 -11.68 12.69
CA SER A 20 49.71 -11.37 12.62
C SER A 20 50.19 -10.88 11.25
N ASP A 21 51.12 -9.94 11.04
CA ASP A 21 51.80 -8.93 11.87
C ASP A 21 52.41 -7.88 10.92
N LYS A 22 52.56 -6.67 11.41
CA LYS A 22 53.55 -5.58 11.28
C LYS A 22 54.69 -5.62 10.25
N GLU A 23 54.98 -4.43 9.78
CA GLU A 23 56.21 -3.60 9.68
C GLU A 23 56.49 -3.13 8.25
N GLU A 24 56.99 -1.99 7.87
CA GLU A 24 57.54 -0.74 8.39
C GLU A 24 57.76 0.20 7.18
N LYS A 25 57.79 1.54 7.39
CA LYS A 25 58.27 2.56 6.43
C LYS A 25 59.80 2.59 6.40
N PRO A 26 60.51 3.17 5.40
CA PRO A 26 60.58 4.62 5.25
C PRO A 26 60.93 5.22 3.86
N ASN A 27 60.62 6.49 3.78
CA ASN A 27 61.42 7.66 3.26
C ASN A 27 61.47 8.02 1.76
N VAL A 28 61.13 9.28 1.57
CA VAL A 28 61.22 10.22 0.44
C VAL A 28 62.69 10.52 0.06
N PRO A 29 63.10 10.98 -1.19
CA PRO A 29 62.86 12.38 -1.58
C PRO A 29 62.70 12.74 -3.10
N ASN A 30 62.06 13.92 -3.29
CA ASN A 30 62.28 14.99 -4.29
C ASN A 30 62.15 14.81 -5.81
N LYS A 31 61.19 15.60 -6.31
CA LYS A 31 60.97 16.50 -7.47
C LYS A 31 62.12 16.64 -8.55
N PRO A 32 61.80 16.97 -9.83
CA PRO A 32 61.13 18.22 -10.21
C PRO A 32 60.10 18.14 -11.36
N GLN A 33 59.41 19.32 -11.52
CA GLN A 33 58.40 19.75 -12.44
C GLN A 33 58.69 19.49 -13.93
N GLU A 34 57.61 19.18 -14.67
CA GLU A 34 57.37 19.77 -16.00
C GLU A 34 55.89 19.94 -16.25
N GLU A 35 55.59 21.14 -16.75
CA GLU A 35 54.25 21.63 -17.14
C GLU A 35 53.81 20.94 -18.44
N GLN A 36 52.51 20.57 -18.51
CA GLN A 36 51.77 20.62 -19.77
C GLN A 36 50.25 20.72 -19.50
N GLN A 37 49.75 21.88 -19.81
CA GLN A 37 48.47 22.35 -20.34
C GLN A 37 47.26 21.40 -20.40
N SER A 38 46.23 21.84 -19.69
CA SER A 38 44.84 22.12 -20.15
C SER A 38 44.14 21.13 -21.08
N GLN A 39 43.18 20.43 -20.55
CA GLN A 39 41.85 20.38 -21.16
C GLN A 39 40.79 20.36 -20.06
N GLU A 40 40.15 21.50 -19.98
CA GLU A 40 38.97 21.80 -19.18
C GLU A 40 37.80 21.02 -19.74
N ASN A 41 37.47 19.88 -19.15
CA ASN A 41 36.22 19.20 -19.40
C ASN A 41 35.19 19.83 -18.45
N GLN A 42 34.46 20.82 -18.95
CA GLN A 42 33.27 21.36 -18.33
C GLN A 42 32.23 20.24 -18.20
N GLN A 43 32.21 19.61 -17.05
CA GLN A 43 31.08 18.82 -16.61
C GLN A 43 30.03 19.82 -16.15
N GLU A 44 29.15 20.15 -17.09
CA GLU A 44 27.95 20.95 -16.89
C GLU A 44 27.08 20.26 -15.87
N SER A 45 27.23 20.64 -14.60
CA SER A 45 26.30 20.26 -13.55
C SER A 45 24.97 20.96 -13.86
N SER A 46 24.07 20.27 -14.49
CA SER A 46 22.70 20.72 -14.69
C SER A 46 22.08 21.00 -13.33
N LYS A 47 22.02 22.27 -12.96
CA LYS A 47 21.20 22.76 -11.84
C LYS A 47 19.77 22.28 -12.08
N PRO A 48 19.11 21.61 -11.13
CA PRO A 48 17.72 21.22 -11.29
C PRO A 48 16.90 22.50 -11.56
N ASN A 49 16.16 22.48 -12.66
CA ASN A 49 15.32 23.60 -13.07
C ASN A 49 14.29 23.82 -11.95
N LYS A 50 14.23 25.04 -11.40
CA LYS A 50 13.33 25.41 -10.29
C LYS A 50 11.86 25.08 -10.59
N GLU A 51 11.45 25.17 -11.84
CA GLU A 51 10.09 24.88 -12.29
C GLU A 51 9.75 23.37 -12.15
N ASN A 52 10.69 22.48 -12.49
CA ASN A 52 10.52 21.02 -12.30
C ASN A 52 10.49 20.63 -10.82
N THR A 53 11.21 21.37 -9.96
CA THR A 53 11.23 21.10 -8.53
C THR A 53 9.89 21.45 -7.87
N VAL A 54 9.28 22.59 -8.24
CA VAL A 54 7.97 23.01 -7.69
C VAL A 54 6.86 22.06 -8.15
N ALA A 55 6.85 21.64 -9.41
CA ALA A 55 5.88 20.67 -9.93
C ALA A 55 5.98 19.30 -9.22
N SER A 56 7.19 18.88 -8.82
CA SER A 56 7.41 17.61 -8.09
C SER A 56 6.93 17.64 -6.64
N ILE A 57 6.86 18.82 -6.03
CA ILE A 57 6.45 18.97 -4.62
C ILE A 57 4.94 18.83 -4.45
N THR A 58 4.15 19.09 -5.49
CA THR A 58 2.70 18.94 -5.43
C THR A 58 2.30 17.46 -5.41
N GLN A 59 1.13 17.16 -4.85
CA GLN A 59 0.57 15.81 -4.85
C GLN A 59 0.40 15.25 -6.28
N ALA A 60 -0.08 16.08 -7.22
CA ALA A 60 -0.18 15.71 -8.63
C ALA A 60 1.19 15.40 -9.24
N GLY A 61 2.22 16.19 -8.89
CA GLY A 61 3.60 15.93 -9.29
C GLY A 61 4.17 14.64 -8.72
N ALA A 62 3.87 14.34 -7.43
CA ALA A 62 4.25 13.07 -6.82
C ALA A 62 3.62 11.87 -7.54
N LEU A 63 2.32 11.91 -7.83
CA LEU A 63 1.61 10.85 -8.56
C LEU A 63 2.13 10.70 -10.00
N LYS A 64 2.46 11.81 -10.67
CA LYS A 64 3.14 11.75 -11.98
C LYS A 64 4.50 11.05 -11.86
N ASN A 65 5.30 11.39 -10.86
CA ASN A 65 6.59 10.74 -10.62
C ASN A 65 6.45 9.26 -10.29
N VAL A 66 5.41 8.85 -9.54
CA VAL A 66 5.07 7.44 -9.34
C VAL A 66 4.86 6.75 -10.69
N LYS A 67 4.02 7.33 -11.56
CA LYS A 67 3.74 6.78 -12.89
C LYS A 67 5.01 6.66 -13.76
N ASP A 68 5.85 7.69 -13.75
CA ASP A 68 7.07 7.75 -14.56
C ASP A 68 8.14 6.74 -14.08
N GLN A 69 8.17 6.45 -12.77
CA GLN A 69 9.12 5.48 -12.18
C GLN A 69 8.61 4.04 -12.16
N LEU A 70 7.30 3.88 -12.31
CA LEU A 70 6.65 2.57 -12.34
C LEU A 70 6.83 1.95 -13.73
N LYS A 71 7.90 1.20 -13.92
CA LYS A 71 8.22 0.53 -15.19
C LYS A 71 7.35 -0.72 -15.35
N THR A 72 6.14 -0.56 -15.87
CA THR A 72 5.19 -1.64 -16.09
C THR A 72 4.39 -1.40 -17.38
N ASP A 73 4.03 -2.48 -18.07
CA ASP A 73 3.10 -2.48 -19.20
C ASP A 73 1.64 -2.76 -18.75
N LEU A 74 1.42 -3.01 -17.47
CA LEU A 74 0.08 -3.22 -16.93
C LEU A 74 -0.76 -1.94 -17.06
N PRO A 75 -1.99 -2.02 -17.59
CA PRO A 75 -2.87 -0.86 -17.76
C PRO A 75 -3.51 -0.45 -16.44
N ILE A 76 -2.68 -0.11 -15.45
CA ILE A 76 -3.13 0.25 -14.11
C ILE A 76 -3.68 1.67 -14.06
N THR A 77 -4.69 1.86 -13.23
CA THR A 77 -5.24 3.16 -12.87
C THR A 77 -4.63 3.63 -11.56
N LEU A 78 -4.07 4.84 -11.55
CA LEU A 78 -3.58 5.51 -10.34
C LEU A 78 -4.64 6.49 -9.81
N PRO A 79 -4.64 6.78 -8.50
CA PRO A 79 -5.57 7.76 -7.93
C PRO A 79 -5.28 9.17 -8.46
N LYS A 80 -6.32 10.02 -8.50
CA LYS A 80 -6.16 11.44 -8.88
C LYS A 80 -5.53 12.29 -7.77
N GLY A 81 -5.61 11.84 -6.55
CA GLY A 81 -5.06 12.42 -5.34
C GLY A 81 -5.26 11.45 -4.18
N LEU A 82 -4.67 11.71 -3.04
CA LEU A 82 -4.86 10.92 -1.82
C LEU A 82 -5.18 11.86 -0.65
N PRO A 83 -6.03 11.47 0.28
CA PRO A 83 -6.32 12.28 1.46
C PRO A 83 -5.11 12.23 2.43
N ILE A 84 -4.21 13.21 2.32
CA ILE A 84 -3.06 13.39 3.21
C ILE A 84 -3.30 14.53 4.20
N THR A 85 -2.54 14.55 5.28
CA THR A 85 -2.58 15.61 6.29
C THR A 85 -2.12 16.94 5.68
N GLU A 86 -2.81 18.03 5.98
CA GLU A 86 -2.42 19.37 5.53
C GLU A 86 -0.99 19.72 5.97
N GLY A 87 -0.21 20.27 5.07
CA GLY A 87 1.20 20.62 5.32
C GLY A 87 2.18 19.45 5.22
N THR A 88 1.72 18.26 4.81
CA THR A 88 2.59 17.13 4.50
C THR A 88 2.78 16.95 2.99
N PHE A 89 3.77 16.15 2.62
CA PHE A 89 4.09 15.80 1.25
C PHE A 89 3.75 14.33 0.98
N LEU A 90 3.15 14.07 -0.18
CA LEU A 90 2.94 12.72 -0.69
C LEU A 90 4.25 12.20 -1.30
N THR A 91 4.64 11.00 -0.93
CA THR A 91 5.72 10.25 -1.56
C THR A 91 5.35 8.76 -1.62
N ALA A 92 6.15 7.94 -2.30
CA ALA A 92 5.88 6.52 -2.43
C ALA A 92 7.15 5.70 -2.68
N THR A 93 7.05 4.40 -2.41
CA THR A 93 7.92 3.39 -3.02
C THR A 93 7.15 2.61 -4.07
N THR A 94 7.83 2.21 -5.14
CA THR A 94 7.23 1.48 -6.25
C THR A 94 8.01 0.21 -6.54
N LYS A 95 7.31 -0.88 -6.81
CA LYS A 95 7.85 -2.15 -7.28
C LYS A 95 6.98 -2.65 -8.42
N ALA A 96 7.59 -3.12 -9.50
CA ALA A 96 6.88 -3.71 -10.63
C ALA A 96 7.52 -5.04 -11.00
N GLU A 97 6.67 -6.04 -11.20
CA GLU A 97 6.98 -7.36 -11.74
C GLU A 97 6.15 -7.59 -13.01
N ALA A 98 6.32 -8.71 -13.69
CA ALA A 98 5.67 -8.96 -14.99
C ALA A 98 4.13 -8.86 -14.90
N ASN A 99 3.52 -9.33 -13.81
CA ASN A 99 2.07 -9.38 -13.63
C ASN A 99 1.59 -8.72 -12.35
N GLU A 100 2.46 -7.97 -11.67
CA GLU A 100 2.15 -7.37 -10.37
C GLU A 100 2.85 -6.03 -10.18
N VAL A 101 2.13 -5.08 -9.60
CA VAL A 101 2.63 -3.77 -9.23
C VAL A 101 2.30 -3.52 -7.78
N GLU A 102 3.28 -3.08 -7.00
CA GLU A 102 3.08 -2.61 -5.63
C GLU A 102 3.51 -1.14 -5.52
N ILE A 103 2.67 -0.34 -4.90
CA ILE A 103 2.94 1.06 -4.57
C ILE A 103 2.60 1.24 -3.09
N VAL A 104 3.60 1.61 -2.29
CA VAL A 104 3.36 2.00 -0.90
C VAL A 104 3.41 3.53 -0.83
N PHE A 105 2.29 4.14 -0.48
CA PHE A 105 2.15 5.58 -0.32
C PHE A 105 2.48 6.00 1.11
N PHE A 106 3.19 7.11 1.22
CA PHE A 106 3.58 7.71 2.49
C PHE A 106 3.24 9.19 2.51
N GLU A 107 2.95 9.69 3.71
CA GLU A 107 3.02 11.12 3.99
C GLU A 107 4.28 11.45 4.80
N SER A 108 4.89 12.59 4.50
CA SER A 108 6.11 13.06 5.15
C SER A 108 6.04 14.56 5.44
N LYS A 109 6.69 15.01 6.52
CA LYS A 109 6.81 16.43 6.87
C LYS A 109 7.83 17.16 5.99
N GLU A 110 8.74 16.45 5.36
CA GLU A 110 9.70 16.98 4.39
C GLU A 110 9.46 16.36 3.01
N TYR A 111 9.80 17.09 1.95
CA TYR A 111 9.74 16.53 0.61
C TYR A 111 10.77 15.40 0.46
N LEU A 112 10.30 14.21 0.13
CA LEU A 112 11.11 13.04 -0.20
C LEU A 112 10.76 12.59 -1.63
N PRO A 113 11.74 12.40 -2.52
CA PRO A 113 11.50 11.82 -3.85
C PRO A 113 10.87 10.43 -3.77
N ILE A 114 10.21 10.03 -4.84
CA ILE A 114 9.72 8.65 -5.00
C ILE A 114 10.92 7.69 -4.95
N ASN A 115 10.79 6.59 -4.22
CA ASN A 115 11.83 5.59 -3.98
C ASN A 115 13.06 6.10 -3.20
N ASP A 116 12.94 7.21 -2.47
CA ASP A 116 14.04 7.70 -1.62
C ASP A 116 14.39 6.63 -0.56
N ILE A 117 15.70 6.43 -0.36
CA ILE A 117 16.22 5.46 0.62
C ILE A 117 15.78 5.78 2.06
N LYS A 118 15.50 7.05 2.36
CA LYS A 118 15.01 7.50 3.66
C LYS A 118 13.63 6.92 4.00
N LEU A 119 12.82 6.52 3.02
CA LEU A 119 11.52 5.88 3.24
C LEU A 119 11.62 4.52 3.95
N LYS A 120 12.82 3.93 3.99
CA LYS A 120 13.09 2.71 4.79
C LYS A 120 13.32 2.99 6.27
N GLN A 121 13.40 4.26 6.66
CA GLN A 121 13.58 4.67 8.05
C GLN A 121 12.21 4.98 8.67
N PRO A 122 11.83 4.36 9.80
CA PRO A 122 10.47 4.43 10.34
C PRO A 122 10.01 5.84 10.73
N ASP A 123 10.95 6.74 11.06
CA ASP A 123 10.62 8.08 11.57
C ASP A 123 10.56 9.17 10.49
N ARG A 124 10.79 8.83 9.22
CA ARG A 124 10.87 9.81 8.13
C ARG A 124 9.55 10.03 7.40
N ALA A 125 8.75 9.00 7.32
CA ALA A 125 7.46 9.05 6.65
C ALA A 125 6.52 8.01 7.26
N THR A 126 5.22 8.29 7.20
CA THR A 126 4.17 7.39 7.68
C THR A 126 3.51 6.72 6.49
N VAL A 127 3.39 5.40 6.50
CA VAL A 127 2.59 4.65 5.52
C VAL A 127 1.12 5.08 5.67
N ILE A 128 0.50 5.48 4.58
CA ILE A 128 -0.92 5.86 4.54
C ILE A 128 -1.77 4.85 3.78
N ALA A 129 -1.19 4.15 2.80
CA ALA A 129 -1.83 3.07 2.07
C ALA A 129 -0.80 2.24 1.30
N ARG A 130 -1.13 0.98 1.04
CA ARG A 130 -0.46 0.17 0.03
C ARG A 130 -1.48 -0.20 -1.06
N LEU A 131 -1.12 0.04 -2.31
CA LEU A 131 -1.84 -0.42 -3.49
C LEU A 131 -1.06 -1.59 -4.11
N LEU A 132 -1.70 -2.74 -4.20
CA LEU A 132 -1.23 -3.89 -4.96
C LEU A 132 -2.17 -4.10 -6.15
N VAL A 133 -1.63 -4.18 -7.36
CA VAL A 133 -2.40 -4.50 -8.57
C VAL A 133 -1.81 -5.75 -9.21
N LYS A 134 -2.63 -6.76 -9.36
CA LYS A 134 -2.21 -8.03 -9.94
C LYS A 134 -3.03 -8.39 -11.17
N GLN A 135 -2.35 -8.81 -12.24
CA GLN A 135 -2.99 -9.32 -13.45
C GLN A 135 -3.11 -10.84 -13.39
N TYR A 136 -4.29 -11.34 -13.75
CA TYR A 136 -4.63 -12.76 -13.86
C TYR A 136 -4.77 -13.15 -15.34
N GLU A 137 -4.79 -14.43 -15.63
CA GLU A 137 -4.88 -14.94 -16.99
C GLU A 137 -6.24 -14.62 -17.66
N SER A 138 -7.30 -14.55 -16.84
CA SER A 138 -8.66 -14.22 -17.30
C SER A 138 -9.42 -13.37 -16.26
N ALA A 139 -10.48 -12.69 -16.72
CA ALA A 139 -11.40 -11.96 -15.87
C ALA A 139 -12.10 -12.88 -14.84
N ASP A 140 -12.37 -14.14 -15.24
CA ASP A 140 -12.98 -15.15 -14.35
C ASP A 140 -12.01 -15.55 -13.22
N GLU A 141 -10.73 -15.64 -13.49
CA GLU A 141 -9.75 -15.91 -12.45
C GLU A 141 -9.55 -14.72 -11.52
N ALA A 142 -9.53 -13.52 -12.08
CA ALA A 142 -9.49 -12.29 -11.30
C ALA A 142 -10.70 -12.18 -10.37
N SER A 143 -11.91 -12.50 -10.85
CA SER A 143 -13.13 -12.41 -10.03
C SER A 143 -13.14 -13.37 -8.84
N LYS A 144 -12.50 -14.53 -8.96
CA LYS A 144 -12.37 -15.51 -7.86
C LYS A 144 -11.50 -15.00 -6.71
N GLN A 145 -10.74 -13.93 -6.92
CA GLN A 145 -9.92 -13.32 -5.88
C GLN A 145 -10.71 -12.36 -4.98
N ILE A 146 -11.95 -12.04 -5.36
CA ILE A 146 -12.80 -11.13 -4.62
C ILE A 146 -13.66 -11.94 -3.63
N SER A 147 -13.53 -11.66 -2.36
CA SER A 147 -14.37 -12.24 -1.31
C SER A 147 -15.74 -11.58 -1.34
N PHE A 148 -16.52 -11.85 -2.41
CA PHE A 148 -17.86 -11.33 -2.56
C PHE A 148 -18.86 -12.25 -1.89
N GLU A 149 -19.71 -11.68 -1.02
CA GLU A 149 -20.79 -12.37 -0.34
C GLU A 149 -22.10 -11.63 -0.57
N ASN A 150 -23.19 -12.36 -0.83
CA ASN A 150 -24.53 -11.81 -0.79
C ASN A 150 -25.08 -11.94 0.63
N PHE A 151 -24.91 -10.92 1.43
CA PHE A 151 -25.25 -10.96 2.85
C PHE A 151 -26.73 -11.18 3.13
N SER A 152 -27.63 -10.75 2.24
CA SER A 152 -29.07 -11.04 2.39
C SER A 152 -29.42 -12.53 2.30
N GLN A 153 -28.50 -13.34 1.80
CA GLN A 153 -28.66 -14.80 1.65
C GLN A 153 -27.83 -15.59 2.65
N SER A 154 -26.96 -14.95 3.43
CA SER A 154 -26.06 -15.63 4.38
C SER A 154 -26.77 -16.11 5.66
N GLY A 155 -27.99 -15.64 5.92
CA GLY A 155 -28.77 -16.08 7.08
C GLY A 155 -28.43 -15.36 8.39
N GLY A 156 -27.65 -14.28 8.36
CA GLY A 156 -27.31 -13.45 9.51
C GLY A 156 -28.51 -12.72 10.11
N GLN A 157 -28.36 -12.20 11.33
CA GLN A 157 -29.37 -11.38 11.99
C GLN A 157 -29.47 -10.01 11.29
N GLU A 158 -30.66 -9.64 10.84
CA GLU A 158 -30.90 -8.35 10.18
C GLU A 158 -30.72 -7.19 11.17
N VAL A 159 -30.06 -6.10 10.71
CA VAL A 159 -29.87 -4.86 11.43
C VAL A 159 -30.08 -3.67 10.46
N ASP A 160 -30.75 -2.62 10.93
CA ASP A 160 -30.93 -1.38 10.17
C ASP A 160 -29.65 -0.53 10.21
N LEU A 161 -29.07 -0.23 9.04
CA LEU A 161 -27.89 0.61 8.88
C LEU A 161 -28.19 2.07 8.53
N GLY A 162 -29.48 2.42 8.36
CA GLY A 162 -29.91 3.73 7.85
C GLY A 162 -30.02 3.73 6.32
N SER A 163 -30.49 4.83 5.74
CA SER A 163 -30.64 5.04 4.29
C SER A 163 -31.41 3.91 3.56
N ASN A 164 -32.29 3.20 4.25
CA ASN A 164 -32.97 1.98 3.80
C ASN A 164 -32.02 0.79 3.49
N ILE A 165 -30.79 0.83 3.98
CA ILE A 165 -29.82 -0.26 3.87
C ILE A 165 -29.96 -1.20 5.05
N LYS A 166 -30.10 -2.48 4.76
CA LYS A 166 -30.11 -3.57 5.73
C LYS A 166 -28.75 -4.21 5.79
N GLY A 167 -28.20 -4.33 7.00
CA GLY A 167 -27.04 -5.14 7.30
C GLY A 167 -27.44 -6.50 7.87
N TYR A 168 -26.54 -7.44 7.82
CA TYR A 168 -26.68 -8.79 8.32
C TYR A 168 -25.52 -9.13 9.22
N GLN A 169 -25.83 -9.56 10.44
CA GLN A 169 -24.80 -9.87 11.43
C GLN A 169 -24.59 -11.37 11.51
N ASP A 170 -23.34 -11.79 11.49
CA ASP A 170 -22.91 -13.13 11.75
C ASP A 170 -21.76 -13.14 12.77
N ALA A 171 -21.75 -14.14 13.67
CA ALA A 171 -20.79 -14.25 14.75
C ALA A 171 -20.12 -15.60 14.75
N GLY A 172 -18.80 -15.61 14.93
CA GLY A 172 -18.03 -16.83 15.04
C GLY A 172 -16.65 -16.61 15.67
N ALA A 173 -16.22 -17.54 16.52
CA ALA A 173 -14.89 -17.57 17.13
C ALA A 173 -14.47 -16.24 17.80
N GLY A 174 -15.42 -15.55 18.46
CA GLY A 174 -15.14 -14.26 19.13
C GLY A 174 -15.16 -13.04 18.22
N SER A 175 -15.42 -13.22 16.93
CA SER A 175 -15.60 -12.16 15.94
C SER A 175 -17.09 -11.95 15.65
N LEU A 176 -17.47 -10.69 15.36
CA LEU A 176 -18.77 -10.33 14.89
C LEU A 176 -18.61 -9.47 13.63
N TRP A 177 -19.30 -9.89 12.59
CA TRP A 177 -19.33 -9.22 11.30
C TRP A 177 -20.72 -8.59 11.08
N THR A 178 -20.70 -7.39 10.51
CA THR A 178 -21.92 -6.74 10.01
C THR A 178 -21.71 -6.43 8.55
N GLY A 179 -22.34 -7.21 7.67
CA GLY A 179 -22.18 -7.13 6.22
C GLY A 179 -23.40 -6.60 5.51
N TRP A 180 -23.20 -5.89 4.40
CA TRP A 180 -24.25 -5.43 3.48
C TRP A 180 -23.72 -5.36 2.04
N ASN A 181 -24.63 -5.21 1.10
CA ASN A 181 -24.28 -5.05 -0.30
C ASN A 181 -24.73 -3.70 -0.84
N GLU A 182 -23.85 -3.02 -1.59
CA GLU A 182 -24.17 -1.85 -2.38
C GLU A 182 -23.73 -2.06 -3.83
N GLY A 183 -24.70 -2.26 -4.72
CA GLY A 183 -24.43 -2.58 -6.11
C GLY A 183 -23.59 -3.87 -6.25
N ARG A 184 -22.36 -3.73 -6.75
CA ARG A 184 -21.43 -4.85 -6.94
C ARG A 184 -20.44 -5.00 -5.78
N TRP A 185 -20.62 -4.29 -4.69
CA TRP A 185 -19.77 -4.33 -3.52
C TRP A 185 -20.38 -5.20 -2.42
N ALA A 186 -19.55 -6.03 -1.82
CA ALA A 186 -19.81 -6.66 -0.54
C ALA A 186 -18.97 -5.93 0.51
N ILE A 187 -19.63 -5.26 1.45
CA ILE A 187 -18.96 -4.43 2.48
C ILE A 187 -19.26 -5.04 3.84
N ALA A 188 -18.24 -5.21 4.67
CA ALA A 188 -18.41 -5.75 6.01
C ALA A 188 -17.58 -4.98 7.03
N THR A 189 -18.15 -4.74 8.20
CA THR A 189 -17.42 -4.28 9.37
C THR A 189 -17.16 -5.44 10.31
N HIS A 190 -15.96 -5.44 10.89
CA HIS A 190 -15.54 -6.42 11.89
C HIS A 190 -15.40 -5.78 13.25
N THR A 191 -15.87 -6.49 14.27
CA THR A 191 -15.61 -6.19 15.68
C THR A 191 -15.53 -7.50 16.48
N ARG A 192 -15.23 -7.38 17.76
CA ARG A 192 -15.30 -8.53 18.67
C ARG A 192 -16.73 -8.69 19.23
N THR A 193 -17.09 -9.91 19.61
CA THR A 193 -18.41 -10.21 20.18
C THR A 193 -18.67 -9.52 21.52
N ASP A 194 -17.62 -9.06 22.19
CA ASP A 194 -17.73 -8.27 23.45
C ASP A 194 -18.04 -6.77 23.20
N ASN A 195 -18.02 -6.30 21.93
CA ASN A 195 -18.35 -4.93 21.55
C ASN A 195 -19.21 -4.88 20.26
N PRO A 196 -20.40 -5.49 20.27
CA PRO A 196 -21.20 -5.66 19.05
C PRO A 196 -21.68 -4.33 18.45
N GLU A 197 -21.95 -3.33 19.29
CA GLU A 197 -22.45 -2.03 18.85
C GLU A 197 -21.44 -1.24 18.03
N ALA A 198 -20.14 -1.43 18.27
CA ALA A 198 -19.09 -0.73 17.54
C ALA A 198 -19.05 -1.11 16.05
N GLY A 199 -19.27 -2.39 15.73
CA GLY A 199 -19.37 -2.86 14.34
C GLY A 199 -20.55 -2.24 13.59
N VAL A 200 -21.74 -2.23 14.21
CA VAL A 200 -22.94 -1.59 13.65
C VAL A 200 -22.75 -0.08 13.49
N LYS A 201 -22.14 0.58 14.49
CA LYS A 201 -21.85 2.01 14.41
C LYS A 201 -20.93 2.34 13.23
N LEU A 202 -19.86 1.57 13.05
CA LEU A 202 -18.94 1.73 11.93
C LEU A 202 -19.66 1.47 10.60
N ALA A 203 -20.52 0.43 10.50
CA ALA A 203 -21.30 0.15 9.31
C ALA A 203 -22.24 1.31 8.95
N LYS A 204 -22.93 1.90 9.93
CA LYS A 204 -23.78 3.10 9.72
C LYS A 204 -22.96 4.30 9.22
N GLN A 205 -21.78 4.51 9.77
CA GLN A 205 -20.88 5.59 9.32
C GLN A 205 -20.40 5.36 7.87
N ALA A 206 -20.09 4.11 7.52
CA ALA A 206 -19.70 3.75 6.17
C ALA A 206 -20.85 3.94 5.16
N VAL A 207 -22.04 3.48 5.50
CA VAL A 207 -23.26 3.74 4.68
C VAL A 207 -23.48 5.23 4.49
N GLN A 208 -23.47 6.02 5.58
CA GLN A 208 -23.64 7.47 5.49
C GLN A 208 -22.57 8.14 4.62
N PHE A 209 -21.31 7.70 4.69
CA PHE A 209 -20.23 8.20 3.84
C PHE A 209 -20.49 7.88 2.37
N LEU A 210 -20.90 6.65 2.04
CA LEU A 210 -21.13 6.17 0.69
C LEU A 210 -22.38 6.76 0.02
N GLU A 211 -23.33 7.33 0.78
CA GLU A 211 -24.47 8.08 0.22
C GLU A 211 -24.04 9.28 -0.66
N SER A 212 -22.85 9.82 -0.41
CA SER A 212 -22.34 10.99 -1.15
C SER A 212 -21.01 10.72 -1.89
N HIS A 213 -20.46 9.51 -1.75
CA HIS A 213 -19.18 9.12 -2.36
C HIS A 213 -19.33 7.77 -3.05
N MET A 214 -18.63 7.60 -4.16
CA MET A 214 -18.70 6.38 -4.93
C MET A 214 -17.36 5.64 -4.91
N LEU A 215 -17.40 4.37 -4.54
CA LEU A 215 -16.28 3.45 -4.73
C LEU A 215 -16.02 3.21 -6.21
N PRO A 216 -14.81 2.76 -6.61
CA PRO A 216 -14.54 2.34 -7.98
C PRO A 216 -15.61 1.37 -8.48
N ILE A 217 -15.95 1.43 -9.76
CA ILE A 217 -16.96 0.54 -10.34
C ILE A 217 -16.28 -0.77 -10.74
N PRO A 218 -16.44 -1.88 -9.99
CA PRO A 218 -15.82 -3.13 -10.34
C PRO A 218 -16.51 -3.75 -11.57
N LYS A 219 -15.77 -4.47 -12.41
CA LYS A 219 -16.37 -5.15 -13.58
C LYS A 219 -17.35 -6.24 -13.16
N GLN A 220 -17.01 -7.05 -12.17
CA GLN A 220 -17.91 -8.03 -11.57
C GLN A 220 -18.18 -7.70 -10.12
N HIS A 221 -17.19 -7.77 -9.26
CA HIS A 221 -17.34 -7.61 -7.82
C HIS A 221 -16.21 -6.80 -7.19
N GLY A 222 -16.54 -6.16 -6.06
CA GLY A 222 -15.61 -5.61 -5.09
C GLY A 222 -15.97 -6.06 -3.69
N SER A 223 -15.01 -6.04 -2.78
CA SER A 223 -15.20 -6.30 -1.36
C SER A 223 -14.46 -5.28 -0.52
N ALA A 224 -15.06 -4.86 0.59
CA ALA A 224 -14.45 -3.98 1.57
C ALA A 224 -14.61 -4.58 2.97
N HIS A 225 -13.48 -4.70 3.66
CA HIS A 225 -13.41 -5.12 5.05
C HIS A 225 -12.93 -3.95 5.89
N LEU A 226 -13.71 -3.55 6.88
CA LEU A 226 -13.45 -2.43 7.78
C LEU A 226 -13.41 -2.95 9.22
N ASP A 227 -12.30 -2.75 9.92
CA ASP A 227 -12.09 -3.27 11.28
C ASP A 227 -12.15 -2.16 12.31
N VAL A 228 -13.02 -2.31 13.31
CA VAL A 228 -13.18 -1.36 14.44
C VAL A 228 -11.87 -1.20 15.21
N ASN A 229 -11.01 -2.23 15.25
CA ASN A 229 -9.74 -2.20 15.97
C ASN A 229 -8.56 -1.73 15.09
N GLU A 230 -8.86 -1.07 13.95
CA GLU A 230 -7.85 -0.51 13.03
C GLU A 230 -6.85 -1.57 12.49
N SER A 231 -7.30 -2.82 12.39
CA SER A 231 -6.47 -3.96 12.05
C SER A 231 -7.04 -4.70 10.84
N GLY A 232 -6.32 -4.67 9.71
CA GLY A 232 -6.71 -5.43 8.54
C GLY A 232 -7.80 -4.78 7.67
N ASN A 233 -7.92 -3.46 7.67
CA ASN A 233 -8.73 -2.77 6.68
C ASN A 233 -8.25 -3.10 5.28
N LEU A 234 -9.18 -3.56 4.42
CA LEU A 234 -8.87 -4.13 3.12
C LEU A 234 -9.97 -3.79 2.13
N ILE A 235 -9.61 -3.21 1.00
CA ILE A 235 -10.54 -2.96 -0.09
C ILE A 235 -10.00 -3.61 -1.35
N VAL A 236 -10.80 -4.45 -2.00
CA VAL A 236 -10.39 -5.21 -3.18
C VAL A 236 -11.44 -5.04 -4.26
N TRP A 237 -11.02 -4.75 -5.48
CA TRP A 237 -11.94 -4.71 -6.62
C TRP A 237 -11.29 -5.21 -7.90
N GLN A 238 -12.14 -5.68 -8.79
CA GLN A 238 -11.73 -6.19 -10.09
C GLN A 238 -11.97 -5.15 -11.18
N ASP A 239 -10.96 -4.96 -12.04
CA ASP A 239 -11.09 -4.28 -13.34
C ASP A 239 -10.58 -5.20 -14.45
N ASP A 240 -11.48 -5.88 -15.13
CA ASP A 240 -11.21 -6.94 -16.12
C ASP A 240 -10.30 -8.03 -15.54
N LYS A 241 -9.09 -8.18 -16.03
CA LYS A 241 -8.09 -9.15 -15.55
C LYS A 241 -7.27 -8.64 -14.36
N LEU A 242 -7.43 -7.38 -13.98
CA LEU A 242 -6.71 -6.78 -12.88
C LEU A 242 -7.52 -6.87 -11.59
N VAL A 243 -6.82 -7.20 -10.51
CA VAL A 243 -7.33 -7.08 -9.14
C VAL A 243 -6.52 -6.03 -8.43
N TYR A 244 -7.21 -5.03 -7.94
CA TYR A 244 -6.68 -3.97 -7.11
C TYR A 244 -6.92 -4.31 -5.65
N THR A 245 -5.89 -4.22 -4.84
CA THR A 245 -5.94 -4.41 -3.39
C THR A 245 -5.39 -3.17 -2.73
N LEU A 246 -6.17 -2.57 -1.85
CA LEU A 246 -5.79 -1.41 -1.06
C LEU A 246 -5.82 -1.79 0.41
N ASP A 247 -4.67 -1.73 1.07
CA ASP A 247 -4.50 -2.10 2.47
C ASP A 247 -3.48 -1.19 3.19
N SER A 248 -3.04 -1.61 4.38
CA SER A 248 -2.10 -0.87 5.23
C SER A 248 -2.63 0.48 5.70
N ILE A 249 -3.95 0.64 5.74
CA ILE A 249 -4.66 1.82 6.20
C ILE A 249 -5.23 1.53 7.59
N LYS A 250 -4.86 2.32 8.58
CA LYS A 250 -5.25 2.07 9.98
C LYS A 250 -6.73 2.36 10.22
N GLU A 251 -7.18 3.56 9.87
CA GLU A 251 -8.55 4.00 10.15
C GLU A 251 -9.52 3.43 9.11
N PRO A 252 -10.62 2.74 9.53
CA PRO A 252 -11.51 2.07 8.59
C PRO A 252 -12.23 3.02 7.63
N LEU A 253 -12.70 4.19 8.06
CA LEU A 253 -13.32 5.17 7.15
C LEU A 253 -12.29 5.80 6.21
N LYS A 254 -11.04 5.94 6.67
CA LYS A 254 -9.93 6.38 5.81
C LYS A 254 -9.67 5.41 4.67
N ALA A 255 -9.91 4.11 4.87
CA ALA A 255 -9.80 3.13 3.79
C ALA A 255 -10.83 3.40 2.68
N LEU A 256 -12.06 3.78 3.02
CA LEU A 256 -13.06 4.20 2.03
C LEU A 256 -12.64 5.51 1.33
N GLU A 257 -12.14 6.51 2.09
CA GLU A 257 -11.62 7.76 1.52
C GLU A 257 -10.46 7.51 0.54
N MET A 258 -9.59 6.54 0.84
CA MET A 258 -8.51 6.14 -0.06
C MET A 258 -9.02 5.40 -1.30
N ALA A 259 -10.13 4.68 -1.21
CA ALA A 259 -10.69 3.94 -2.34
C ALA A 259 -11.47 4.82 -3.32
N ILE A 260 -12.26 5.78 -2.83
CA ILE A 260 -13.10 6.64 -3.70
C ILE A 260 -12.28 7.47 -4.69
N VAL A 261 -11.00 7.78 -4.40
CA VAL A 261 -10.14 8.56 -5.31
C VAL A 261 -9.74 7.78 -6.57
N PHE A 262 -10.05 6.49 -6.63
CA PHE A 262 -9.92 5.65 -7.83
C PHE A 262 -11.19 5.61 -8.68
N TYR A 263 -12.27 6.26 -8.24
CA TYR A 263 -13.47 6.42 -9.06
C TYR A 263 -13.22 7.36 -10.24
N HIS A 264 -13.51 6.88 -11.46
CA HIS A 264 -13.26 7.60 -12.73
C HIS A 264 -14.49 7.68 -13.60
#